data_6cca32f8684a4ae6b96e559e986a82c2
#
_entry.id   6cca32f8684a4ae6b96e559e986a82c2
#
_cell.length_a   1.000
_cell.length_b   1.000
_cell.length_c   1.000
_cell.angle_alpha   90.00
_cell.angle_beta   90.00
_cell.angle_gamma   90.00
#
_symmetry.space_group_name_H-M   'P 1'
#
loop_
_entity.id
_entity.type
_entity.pdbx_description
1 polymer ?
#
loop_
_entity_poly.entity_id
_entity_poly.type
_entity_poly.pdbx_seq_one_letter_code
_entity_poly.pdbx_strand_id
1 'polypeptide(L)'
;MNIAVIGGGVIGEAVARNLAKAGYNIIVTEKRSERIRELERIGLRVTSNNRLAARQADIIFICVKPKDVKGVLEEIREDAENKIIISVAAAVSLSFLRKLAPKSKIIRTMPNLALIVSESFIAYSPSPDLSQEDVEVAVKILSVLGKPYMIDESHMDAITALSGCAPAYLALIAEALTYAG
;
A
#
# COMPACT_ATOMS: atom_id res chain seq x y z
N MET A 1 -16.87 4.61 -2.76
CA MET A 1 -15.92 4.20 -1.71
C MET A 1 -14.77 5.19 -1.70
N ASN A 2 -14.38 5.68 -0.55
CA ASN A 2 -13.32 6.65 -0.36
C ASN A 2 -12.07 5.92 0.14
N ILE A 3 -10.92 6.18 -0.46
CA ILE A 3 -9.66 5.52 -0.12
C ILE A 3 -8.61 6.58 0.20
N ALA A 4 -7.98 6.46 1.37
CA ALA A 4 -6.81 7.25 1.70
C ALA A 4 -5.53 6.47 1.35
N VAL A 5 -4.59 7.15 0.71
CA VAL A 5 -3.25 6.62 0.44
C VAL A 5 -2.25 7.46 1.24
N ILE A 6 -1.77 6.91 2.35
CA ILE A 6 -0.84 7.62 3.23
C ILE A 6 0.60 7.35 2.77
N GLY A 7 1.21 8.39 2.21
CA GLY A 7 2.54 8.37 1.60
C GLY A 7 2.47 8.44 0.07
N GLY A 8 2.74 9.62 -0.49
CA GLY A 8 2.74 9.93 -1.93
C GLY A 8 4.04 9.59 -2.67
N GLY A 9 4.78 8.56 -2.21
CA GLY A 9 5.98 8.05 -2.91
C GLY A 9 5.63 7.30 -4.20
N VAL A 10 6.61 6.60 -4.79
CA VAL A 10 6.42 5.85 -6.05
C VAL A 10 5.28 4.84 -5.95
N ILE A 11 5.27 4.01 -4.90
CA ILE A 11 4.22 3.00 -4.69
C ILE A 11 2.87 3.66 -4.39
N GLY A 12 2.85 4.66 -3.49
CA GLY A 12 1.60 5.37 -3.15
C GLY A 12 0.97 6.10 -4.35
N GLU A 13 1.77 6.74 -5.20
CA GLU A 13 1.28 7.33 -6.44
C GLU A 13 0.67 6.26 -7.36
N ALA A 14 1.37 5.14 -7.56
CA ALA A 14 0.88 4.06 -8.42
C ALA A 14 -0.44 3.47 -7.90
N VAL A 15 -0.55 3.22 -6.59
CA VAL A 15 -1.81 2.82 -5.94
C VAL A 15 -2.91 3.86 -6.20
N ALA A 16 -2.63 5.13 -5.92
CA ALA A 16 -3.61 6.20 -6.04
C ALA A 16 -4.12 6.37 -7.49
N ARG A 17 -3.20 6.38 -8.47
CA ARG A 17 -3.54 6.53 -9.89
C ARG A 17 -4.38 5.37 -10.41
N ASN A 18 -4.01 4.15 -10.10
CA ASN A 18 -4.71 2.98 -10.60
C ASN A 18 -6.10 2.87 -9.99
N LEU A 19 -6.24 3.13 -8.69
CA LEU A 19 -7.54 3.15 -8.04
C LEU A 19 -8.42 4.32 -8.50
N ALA A 20 -7.85 5.50 -8.72
CA ALA A 20 -8.59 6.65 -9.28
C ALA A 20 -9.12 6.35 -10.70
N LYS A 21 -8.31 5.71 -11.57
CA LYS A 21 -8.74 5.25 -12.89
C LYS A 21 -9.87 4.23 -12.84
N ALA A 22 -9.92 3.41 -11.79
CA ALA A 22 -11.00 2.45 -11.54
C ALA A 22 -12.25 3.08 -10.91
N GLY A 23 -12.30 4.42 -10.72
CA GLY A 23 -13.46 5.15 -10.25
C GLY A 23 -13.58 5.29 -8.73
N TYR A 24 -12.54 4.99 -7.96
CA TYR A 24 -12.52 5.24 -6.52
C TYR A 24 -12.20 6.71 -6.20
N ASN A 25 -12.79 7.23 -5.12
CA ASN A 25 -12.44 8.56 -4.61
C ASN A 25 -11.15 8.47 -3.79
N ILE A 26 -10.08 9.06 -4.29
CA ILE A 26 -8.76 8.96 -3.67
C ILE A 26 -8.36 10.28 -3.01
N ILE A 27 -7.80 10.18 -1.80
CA ILE A 27 -7.06 11.24 -1.15
C ILE A 27 -5.66 10.73 -0.80
N VAL A 28 -4.63 11.41 -1.30
CA VAL A 28 -3.23 11.06 -1.00
C VAL A 28 -2.70 11.96 0.09
N THR A 29 -1.86 11.44 0.99
CA THR A 29 -1.11 12.29 1.91
C THR A 29 0.36 12.32 1.57
N GLU A 30 0.94 13.52 1.62
CA GLU A 30 2.37 13.75 1.41
C GLU A 30 2.81 14.99 2.22
N LYS A 31 4.02 14.94 2.78
CA LYS A 31 4.57 16.04 3.59
C LYS A 31 5.44 17.01 2.78
N ARG A 32 6.08 16.51 1.72
CA ARG A 32 6.99 17.31 0.88
C ARG A 32 6.19 18.15 -0.09
N SER A 33 6.30 19.48 0.04
CA SER A 33 5.53 20.44 -0.78
C SER A 33 5.78 20.31 -2.28
N GLU A 34 6.99 19.96 -2.70
CA GLU A 34 7.32 19.72 -4.10
C GLU A 34 6.54 18.50 -4.64
N ARG A 35 6.55 17.40 -3.87
CA ARG A 35 5.86 16.17 -4.23
C ARG A 35 4.32 16.33 -4.23
N ILE A 36 3.78 17.15 -3.33
CA ILE A 36 2.35 17.52 -3.35
C ILE A 36 2.01 18.13 -4.71
N ARG A 37 2.76 19.15 -5.16
CA ARG A 37 2.52 19.80 -6.46
C ARG A 37 2.61 18.84 -7.65
N GLU A 38 3.53 17.88 -7.62
CA GLU A 38 3.63 16.84 -8.66
C GLU A 38 2.38 15.98 -8.72
N LEU A 39 1.90 15.49 -7.56
CA LEU A 39 0.71 14.65 -7.46
C LEU A 39 -0.57 15.42 -7.86
N GLU A 40 -0.69 16.69 -7.50
CA GLU A 40 -1.79 17.56 -7.92
C GLU A 40 -1.81 17.80 -9.44
N ARG A 41 -0.64 17.98 -10.07
CA ARG A 41 -0.54 18.15 -11.54
C ARG A 41 -1.05 16.93 -12.33
N ILE A 42 -0.99 15.75 -11.75
CA ILE A 42 -1.53 14.53 -12.36
C ILE A 42 -2.99 14.25 -11.95
N GLY A 43 -3.66 15.23 -11.33
CA GLY A 43 -5.08 15.19 -11.01
C GLY A 43 -5.45 14.46 -9.73
N LEU A 44 -4.50 14.17 -8.84
CA LEU A 44 -4.79 13.56 -7.54
C LEU A 44 -5.15 14.63 -6.51
N ARG A 45 -6.11 14.31 -5.64
CA ARG A 45 -6.40 15.13 -4.46
C ARG A 45 -5.38 14.84 -3.38
N VAL A 46 -4.67 15.87 -2.91
CA VAL A 46 -3.56 15.72 -1.95
C VAL A 46 -3.78 16.57 -0.70
N THR A 47 -3.30 16.09 0.43
CA THR A 47 -3.25 16.83 1.70
C THR A 47 -1.98 16.48 2.47
N SER A 48 -1.54 17.33 3.38
CA SER A 48 -0.47 17.00 4.33
C SER A 48 -0.99 16.41 5.66
N ASN A 49 -2.31 16.31 5.82
CA ASN A 49 -2.97 15.90 7.07
C ASN A 49 -3.44 14.45 6.99
N ASN A 50 -2.69 13.53 7.61
CA ASN A 50 -3.01 12.10 7.64
C ASN A 50 -4.34 11.82 8.37
N ARG A 51 -4.62 12.51 9.46
CA ARG A 51 -5.88 12.33 10.22
C ARG A 51 -7.09 12.70 9.40
N LEU A 52 -7.03 13.83 8.67
CA LEU A 52 -8.10 14.24 7.77
C LEU A 52 -8.37 13.19 6.70
N ALA A 53 -7.32 12.68 6.06
CA ALA A 53 -7.44 11.64 5.04
C ALA A 53 -8.02 10.34 5.63
N ALA A 54 -7.49 9.89 6.76
CA ALA A 54 -7.97 8.69 7.44
C ALA A 54 -9.45 8.81 7.84
N ARG A 55 -9.87 9.97 8.37
CA ARG A 55 -11.26 10.21 8.77
C ARG A 55 -12.26 10.11 7.62
N GLN A 56 -11.87 10.61 6.44
CA GLN A 56 -12.75 10.62 5.25
C GLN A 56 -12.78 9.29 4.49
N ALA A 57 -11.87 8.38 4.77
CA ALA A 57 -11.71 7.13 4.05
C ALA A 57 -12.50 5.97 4.67
N ASP A 58 -12.92 5.04 3.82
CA ASP A 58 -13.43 3.72 4.18
C ASP A 58 -12.26 2.71 4.30
N ILE A 59 -11.26 2.86 3.44
CA ILE A 59 -10.05 2.04 3.38
C ILE A 59 -8.81 2.93 3.37
N ILE A 60 -7.76 2.49 4.07
CA ILE A 60 -6.51 3.25 4.23
C ILE A 60 -5.33 2.40 3.75
N PHE A 61 -4.62 2.87 2.73
CA PHE A 61 -3.33 2.31 2.32
C PHE A 61 -2.20 2.98 3.08
N ILE A 62 -1.31 2.18 3.67
CA ILE A 62 -0.07 2.66 4.30
C ILE A 62 1.08 2.43 3.33
N CYS A 63 1.49 3.49 2.63
CA CYS A 63 2.52 3.50 1.58
C CYS A 63 3.79 4.27 1.99
N VAL A 64 4.01 4.44 3.29
CA VAL A 64 5.22 5.08 3.83
C VAL A 64 6.36 4.06 4.00
N LYS A 65 7.57 4.56 4.22
CA LYS A 65 8.72 3.71 4.54
C LYS A 65 8.51 2.98 5.86
N PRO A 66 9.07 1.77 6.06
CA PRO A 66 8.91 0.98 7.29
C PRO A 66 9.17 1.76 8.59
N LYS A 67 10.19 2.61 8.61
CA LYS A 67 10.54 3.45 9.76
C LYS A 67 9.46 4.46 10.17
N ASP A 68 8.62 4.86 9.22
CA ASP A 68 7.59 5.90 9.41
C ASP A 68 6.22 5.30 9.78
N VAL A 69 6.05 3.97 9.63
CA VAL A 69 4.76 3.27 9.86
C VAL A 69 4.25 3.50 11.27
N LYS A 70 5.13 3.39 12.28
CA LYS A 70 4.76 3.58 13.69
C LYS A 70 4.13 4.95 13.90
N GLY A 71 4.83 6.01 13.52
CA GLY A 71 4.35 7.38 13.72
C GLY A 71 3.04 7.67 12.98
N VAL A 72 2.89 7.14 11.77
CA VAL A 72 1.66 7.29 10.99
C VAL A 72 0.48 6.58 11.65
N LEU A 73 0.64 5.32 12.06
CA LEU A 73 -0.45 4.56 12.68
C LEU A 73 -0.84 5.13 14.06
N GLU A 74 0.12 5.61 14.84
CA GLU A 74 -0.17 6.30 16.11
C GLU A 74 -0.94 7.60 15.85
N GLU A 75 -0.59 8.38 14.82
CA GLU A 75 -1.26 9.62 14.44
C GLU A 75 -2.73 9.41 14.04
N ILE A 76 -3.01 8.36 13.24
CA ILE A 76 -4.35 8.12 12.69
C ILE A 76 -5.20 7.12 13.49
N ARG A 77 -4.69 6.59 14.59
CA ARG A 77 -5.24 5.47 15.35
C ARG A 77 -6.74 5.56 15.60
N GLU A 78 -7.20 6.71 16.11
CA GLU A 78 -8.61 6.97 16.42
C GLU A 78 -9.46 7.11 15.14
N ASP A 79 -8.91 7.79 14.13
CA ASP A 79 -9.61 8.06 12.86
C ASP A 79 -9.70 6.81 11.96
N ALA A 80 -8.92 5.75 12.27
CA ALA A 80 -8.88 4.49 11.55
C ALA A 80 -9.65 3.34 12.24
N GLU A 81 -10.33 3.60 13.36
CA GLU A 81 -11.11 2.57 14.06
C GLU A 81 -12.18 1.96 13.15
N ASN A 82 -12.29 0.63 13.18
CA ASN A 82 -13.19 -0.21 12.36
C ASN A 82 -12.97 -0.14 10.84
N LYS A 83 -11.93 0.54 10.37
CA LYS A 83 -11.59 0.64 8.95
C LYS A 83 -10.58 -0.41 8.53
N ILE A 84 -10.56 -0.74 7.25
CA ILE A 84 -9.56 -1.62 6.66
C ILE A 84 -8.29 -0.82 6.42
N ILE A 85 -7.18 -1.29 6.99
CA ILE A 85 -5.83 -0.78 6.73
C ILE A 85 -5.08 -1.81 5.88
N ILE A 86 -4.64 -1.41 4.71
CA ILE A 86 -3.81 -2.21 3.81
C ILE A 86 -2.38 -1.64 3.85
N SER A 87 -1.46 -2.39 4.45
CA SER A 87 -0.06 -1.97 4.55
C SER A 87 0.77 -2.60 3.44
N VAL A 88 1.50 -1.78 2.68
CA VAL A 88 2.50 -2.22 1.68
C VAL A 88 3.93 -2.08 2.20
N ALA A 89 4.11 -1.80 3.48
CA ALA A 89 5.42 -1.59 4.09
C ALA A 89 6.17 -2.93 4.25
N ALA A 90 7.33 -3.04 3.62
CA ALA A 90 8.20 -4.21 3.75
C ALA A 90 8.71 -4.37 5.21
N ALA A 91 8.92 -5.63 5.63
CA ALA A 91 9.47 -5.98 6.94
C ALA A 91 8.68 -5.43 8.16
N VAL A 92 7.40 -5.13 8.00
CA VAL A 92 6.51 -4.71 9.10
C VAL A 92 5.46 -5.80 9.31
N SER A 93 5.54 -6.52 10.43
CA SER A 93 4.68 -7.68 10.71
C SER A 93 3.23 -7.29 11.04
N LEU A 94 2.28 -8.20 10.78
CA LEU A 94 0.89 -8.06 11.20
C LEU A 94 0.77 -7.83 12.71
N SER A 95 1.54 -8.57 13.51
CA SER A 95 1.54 -8.42 14.96
C SER A 95 1.92 -7.00 15.39
N PHE A 96 2.92 -6.40 14.74
CA PHE A 96 3.32 -5.02 15.02
C PHE A 96 2.26 -4.01 14.57
N LEU A 97 1.68 -4.18 13.38
CA LEU A 97 0.61 -3.32 12.86
C LEU A 97 -0.62 -3.36 13.78
N ARG A 98 -1.05 -4.55 14.20
CA ARG A 98 -2.19 -4.74 15.13
C ARG A 98 -1.96 -4.09 16.49
N LYS A 99 -0.73 -4.14 17.01
CA LYS A 99 -0.38 -3.47 18.27
C LYS A 99 -0.56 -1.94 18.17
N LEU A 100 -0.25 -1.36 17.02
CA LEU A 100 -0.36 0.09 16.79
C LEU A 100 -1.79 0.55 16.54
N ALA A 101 -2.58 -0.25 15.80
CA ALA A 101 -3.96 0.06 15.44
C ALA A 101 -4.91 -1.11 15.82
N PRO A 102 -5.11 -1.39 17.12
CA PRO A 102 -5.78 -2.61 17.61
C PRO A 102 -7.27 -2.68 17.30
N LYS A 103 -7.90 -1.56 16.93
CA LYS A 103 -9.31 -1.49 16.54
C LYS A 103 -9.53 -1.40 15.03
N SER A 104 -8.46 -1.51 14.25
CA SER A 104 -8.52 -1.49 12.79
C SER A 104 -8.40 -2.90 12.22
N LYS A 105 -8.99 -3.12 11.04
CA LYS A 105 -8.95 -4.37 10.29
C LYS A 105 -7.70 -4.38 9.40
N ILE A 106 -6.70 -5.17 9.71
CA ILE A 106 -5.36 -5.03 9.11
C ILE A 106 -5.08 -6.12 8.08
N ILE A 107 -4.58 -5.72 6.92
CA ILE A 107 -4.06 -6.60 5.88
C ILE A 107 -2.63 -6.18 5.55
N ARG A 108 -1.69 -7.08 5.75
CA ARG A 108 -0.31 -6.92 5.27
C ARG A 108 -0.23 -7.36 3.83
N THR A 109 0.39 -6.55 2.97
CA THR A 109 0.56 -6.88 1.56
C THR A 109 2.00 -6.66 1.11
N MET A 110 2.38 -7.37 0.07
CA MET A 110 3.66 -7.18 -0.62
C MET A 110 3.42 -7.17 -2.12
N PRO A 111 3.19 -5.99 -2.70
CA PRO A 111 3.20 -5.81 -4.15
C PRO A 111 4.63 -5.77 -4.70
N ASN A 112 4.76 -5.83 -6.00
CA ASN A 112 6.00 -5.56 -6.71
C ASN A 112 5.88 -4.33 -7.63
N LEU A 113 6.96 -3.98 -8.33
CA LEU A 113 7.04 -2.79 -9.18
C LEU A 113 6.02 -2.79 -10.34
N ALA A 114 5.55 -3.96 -10.79
CA ALA A 114 4.53 -4.05 -11.84
C ALA A 114 3.17 -3.45 -11.43
N LEU A 115 3.03 -3.06 -10.14
CA LEU A 115 1.89 -2.27 -9.64
C LEU A 115 1.72 -0.95 -10.43
N ILE A 116 2.78 -0.37 -10.97
CA ILE A 116 2.72 0.85 -11.78
C ILE A 116 1.81 0.66 -13.00
N VAL A 117 1.78 -0.54 -13.55
CA VAL A 117 0.97 -0.92 -14.72
C VAL A 117 -0.21 -1.83 -14.39
N SER A 118 -0.58 -1.95 -13.11
CA SER A 118 -1.68 -2.80 -12.61
C SER A 118 -1.50 -4.31 -12.88
N GLU A 119 -0.27 -4.78 -13.00
CA GLU A 119 0.08 -6.20 -13.23
C GLU A 119 0.91 -6.78 -12.07
N SER A 120 0.79 -6.21 -10.88
CA SER A 120 1.56 -6.68 -9.72
C SER A 120 1.13 -8.09 -9.30
N PHE A 121 2.10 -8.96 -9.01
CA PHE A 121 1.85 -10.02 -8.06
C PHE A 121 1.74 -9.39 -6.67
N ILE A 122 0.63 -9.65 -5.96
CA ILE A 122 0.38 -9.06 -4.65
C ILE A 122 0.14 -10.17 -3.64
N ALA A 123 1.17 -10.51 -2.86
CA ALA A 123 0.95 -11.35 -1.70
C ALA A 123 0.19 -10.56 -0.62
N TYR A 124 -0.79 -11.21 0.04
CA TYR A 124 -1.48 -10.60 1.16
C TYR A 124 -1.74 -11.59 2.29
N SER A 125 -1.69 -11.09 3.51
CA SER A 125 -2.02 -11.82 4.73
C SER A 125 -2.97 -10.95 5.57
N PRO A 126 -4.23 -11.37 5.74
CA PRO A 126 -5.18 -10.67 6.61
C PRO A 126 -4.90 -10.99 8.08
N SER A 127 -5.21 -10.07 8.98
CA SER A 127 -5.22 -10.37 10.40
C SER A 127 -6.38 -11.34 10.74
N PRO A 128 -6.21 -12.22 11.75
CA PRO A 128 -7.17 -13.31 12.02
C PRO A 128 -8.57 -12.87 12.44
N ASP A 129 -8.73 -11.63 12.82
CA ASP A 129 -9.96 -10.98 13.26
C ASP A 129 -10.80 -10.35 12.14
N LEU A 130 -10.34 -10.42 10.89
CA LEU A 130 -11.12 -9.95 9.75
C LEU A 130 -12.25 -10.93 9.40
N SER A 131 -13.42 -10.38 9.08
CA SER A 131 -14.51 -11.16 8.48
C SER A 131 -14.17 -11.54 7.03
N GLN A 132 -14.83 -12.58 6.53
CA GLN A 132 -14.71 -12.95 5.12
C GLN A 132 -15.09 -11.81 4.18
N GLU A 133 -16.12 -11.03 4.53
CA GLU A 133 -16.57 -9.87 3.78
C GLU A 133 -15.50 -8.77 3.72
N ASP A 134 -14.80 -8.49 4.82
CA ASP A 134 -13.70 -7.52 4.85
C ASP A 134 -12.55 -7.94 3.93
N VAL A 135 -12.23 -9.23 3.93
CA VAL A 135 -11.19 -9.79 3.06
C VAL A 135 -11.61 -9.67 1.59
N GLU A 136 -12.86 -10.00 1.24
CA GLU A 136 -13.37 -9.89 -0.12
C GLU A 136 -13.35 -8.44 -0.63
N VAL A 137 -13.74 -7.48 0.20
CA VAL A 137 -13.64 -6.05 -0.13
C VAL A 137 -12.19 -5.65 -0.42
N ALA A 138 -11.25 -6.08 0.42
CA ALA A 138 -9.83 -5.77 0.21
C ALA A 138 -9.28 -6.45 -1.06
N VAL A 139 -9.62 -7.72 -1.30
CA VAL A 139 -9.22 -8.46 -2.51
C VAL A 139 -9.73 -7.78 -3.77
N LYS A 140 -10.99 -7.32 -3.77
CA LYS A 140 -11.55 -6.55 -4.89
C LYS A 140 -10.72 -5.29 -5.20
N ILE A 141 -10.28 -4.57 -4.17
CA ILE A 141 -9.44 -3.37 -4.33
C ILE A 141 -8.04 -3.75 -4.82
N LEU A 142 -7.43 -4.78 -4.23
CA LEU A 142 -6.11 -5.26 -4.63
C LEU A 142 -6.11 -5.77 -6.08
N SER A 143 -7.22 -6.35 -6.56
CA SER A 143 -7.38 -6.83 -7.93
C SER A 143 -7.32 -5.72 -8.99
N VAL A 144 -7.55 -4.47 -8.61
CA VAL A 144 -7.32 -3.31 -9.50
C VAL A 144 -5.82 -3.04 -9.69
N LEU A 145 -5.01 -3.43 -8.73
CA LEU A 145 -3.57 -3.17 -8.69
C LEU A 145 -2.74 -4.34 -9.25
N GLY A 146 -3.36 -5.51 -9.43
CA GLY A 146 -2.69 -6.71 -9.92
C GLY A 146 -3.43 -7.98 -9.52
N LYS A 147 -2.68 -9.06 -9.30
CA LYS A 147 -3.20 -10.37 -8.94
C LYS A 147 -2.92 -10.66 -7.46
N PRO A 148 -3.93 -10.57 -6.57
CA PRO A 148 -3.77 -10.85 -5.14
C PRO A 148 -3.75 -12.36 -4.87
N TYR A 149 -2.81 -12.79 -4.02
CA TYR A 149 -2.68 -14.17 -3.54
C TYR A 149 -2.58 -14.17 -2.02
N MET A 150 -3.49 -14.87 -1.36
CA MET A 150 -3.43 -15.06 0.08
C MET A 150 -2.30 -16.02 0.42
N ILE A 151 -1.46 -15.62 1.36
CA ILE A 151 -0.35 -16.43 1.87
C ILE A 151 -0.31 -16.38 3.39
N ASP A 152 0.31 -17.38 4.00
CA ASP A 152 0.70 -17.30 5.40
C ASP A 152 1.76 -16.21 5.57
N GLU A 153 1.65 -15.40 6.65
CA GLU A 153 2.55 -14.28 6.89
C GLU A 153 4.02 -14.71 6.99
N SER A 154 4.28 -15.93 7.45
CA SER A 154 5.65 -16.47 7.57
C SER A 154 6.41 -16.53 6.23
N HIS A 155 5.70 -16.57 5.11
CA HIS A 155 6.28 -16.56 3.76
C HIS A 155 6.50 -15.17 3.18
N MET A 156 6.04 -14.10 3.87
CA MET A 156 6.05 -12.74 3.31
C MET A 156 7.46 -12.23 2.99
N ASP A 157 8.44 -12.59 3.80
CA ASP A 157 9.83 -12.16 3.57
C ASP A 157 10.47 -12.90 2.38
N ALA A 158 10.14 -14.18 2.18
CA ALA A 158 10.56 -14.93 0.99
C ALA A 158 9.92 -14.34 -0.29
N ILE A 159 8.63 -13.98 -0.23
CA ILE A 159 7.95 -13.29 -1.35
C ILE A 159 8.55 -11.91 -1.61
N THR A 160 8.93 -11.18 -0.57
CA THR A 160 9.62 -9.90 -0.72
C THR A 160 10.92 -10.06 -1.52
N ALA A 161 11.73 -11.07 -1.19
CA ALA A 161 12.97 -11.36 -1.91
C ALA A 161 12.71 -11.79 -3.36
N LEU A 162 11.75 -12.71 -3.59
CA LEU A 162 11.47 -13.26 -4.91
C LEU A 162 10.71 -12.31 -5.84
N SER A 163 9.68 -11.62 -5.35
CA SER A 163 8.79 -10.78 -6.17
C SER A 163 9.07 -9.30 -5.98
N GLY A 164 9.24 -8.85 -4.76
CA GLY A 164 9.49 -7.44 -4.45
C GLY A 164 10.83 -6.94 -4.97
N CYS A 165 11.89 -7.72 -4.81
CA CYS A 165 13.25 -7.36 -5.23
C CYS A 165 13.61 -7.83 -6.65
N ALA A 166 12.91 -8.81 -7.22
CA ALA A 166 13.23 -9.39 -8.52
C ALA A 166 13.37 -8.37 -9.67
N PRO A 167 12.56 -7.32 -9.79
CA PRO A 167 12.73 -6.32 -10.83
C PRO A 167 14.13 -5.68 -10.85
N ALA A 168 14.74 -5.46 -9.67
CA ALA A 168 16.08 -4.90 -9.57
C ALA A 168 17.14 -5.89 -10.05
N TYR A 169 17.02 -7.19 -9.72
CA TYR A 169 17.95 -8.22 -10.19
C TYR A 169 17.87 -8.39 -11.70
N LEU A 170 16.67 -8.43 -12.26
CA LEU A 170 16.45 -8.56 -13.70
C LEU A 170 16.99 -7.35 -14.46
N ALA A 171 16.81 -6.14 -13.94
CA ALA A 171 17.38 -4.94 -14.53
C ALA A 171 18.92 -4.99 -14.55
N LEU A 172 19.56 -5.45 -13.47
CA LEU A 172 21.00 -5.58 -13.38
C LEU A 172 21.53 -6.64 -14.37
N ILE A 173 20.84 -7.78 -14.50
CA ILE A 173 21.19 -8.81 -15.47
C ILE A 173 21.08 -8.28 -16.91
N ALA A 174 19.97 -7.59 -17.22
CA ALA A 174 19.78 -7.01 -18.54
C ALA A 174 20.84 -5.96 -18.88
N GLU A 175 21.19 -5.11 -17.93
CA GLU A 175 22.28 -4.14 -18.07
C GLU A 175 23.62 -4.82 -18.33
N ALA A 176 23.98 -5.86 -17.55
CA ALA A 176 25.21 -6.61 -17.75
C ALA A 176 25.27 -7.28 -19.12
N LEU A 177 24.18 -7.86 -19.60
CA LEU A 177 24.10 -8.44 -20.95
C LEU A 177 24.24 -7.39 -22.06
N THR A 178 23.71 -6.19 -21.84
CA THR A 178 23.85 -5.06 -22.79
C THR A 178 25.31 -4.61 -22.91
N TYR A 179 26.05 -4.62 -21.82
CA TYR A 179 27.49 -4.28 -21.87
C TYR A 179 28.39 -5.40 -22.40
N ALA A 180 27.89 -6.63 -22.42
CA ALA A 180 28.66 -7.80 -22.89
C ALA A 180 28.49 -8.04 -24.40
N GLY A 181 27.50 -7.47 -25.08
CA GLY A 181 27.20 -7.62 -26.51
C GLY A 181 27.40 -6.36 -27.31
#